data_1a1a84d35a20b2838dc07c29fcc7164a
#
_entry.id   1a1a84d35a20b2838dc07c29fcc7164a
#
_cell.length_a   1.000
_cell.length_b   1.000
_cell.length_c   1.000
_cell.angle_alpha   90.00
_cell.angle_beta   90.00
_cell.angle_gamma   90.00
#
_symmetry.space_group_name_H-M   'P 1'
#
loop_
_entity.id
_entity.type
_entity.pdbx_description
1 polymer ?
#
loop_
_entity_poly.entity_id
_entity_poly.type
_entity_poly.pdbx_seq_one_letter_code
_entity_poly.pdbx_strand_id
1 'polypeptide(L)'
;MSLRTTACSVVAALSALALLTACSGNTQTTTTGNDNPLVGVDYPRSDTDFWNSYIKYTPAHAKELGLSLKTTNSQNDVAKLTSNAQTLMSQGIKGLAMAPQDTAAIAPTLAQLEAKKIPVVTVDTRPDSGKVYMVVRADNRAYGEKACQYLGTKLGGRGKVVMLQGGLDSINGRDRTEAFNDCMKQNYPNIKVFGEATNWDGAVAAQKLQTRLTQHPDIKGVYMQSSFALSGTLQVLKQKGLLVGPENKKHVFVVSNDGIPEELKSIAAGKIDATVSQPADLYAKYALYYLKAAIDGKTFKPGKTDHDSTIIQVREGLLEDQLSAPLVTADGGTYGGVPSLKSDDKSLWGNNLD
;
A
#
# COMPACT_ATOMS: atom_id res chain seq x y z
N MET A 1 -10.24 -83.12 4.36
CA MET A 1 -11.57 -83.76 4.29
C MET A 1 -12.51 -82.76 3.60
N SER A 2 -12.83 -83.18 2.41
CA SER A 2 -14.05 -83.33 1.63
C SER A 2 -14.62 -81.92 1.16
N LEU A 3 -14.31 -81.51 -0.07
CA LEU A 3 -15.06 -81.79 -1.33
C LEU A 3 -16.62 -81.75 -1.18
N ARG A 4 -17.25 -80.78 -1.85
CA ARG A 4 -18.27 -81.14 -2.86
C ARG A 4 -18.61 -79.95 -3.76
N THR A 5 -18.31 -80.09 -4.99
CA THR A 5 -18.81 -79.55 -6.25
C THR A 5 -20.31 -79.75 -6.42
N THR A 6 -21.05 -78.83 -7.02
CA THR A 6 -22.08 -79.21 -7.99
C THR A 6 -22.29 -78.08 -9.02
N ALA A 7 -22.35 -78.53 -10.28
CA ALA A 7 -22.44 -77.72 -11.49
C ALA A 7 -23.88 -77.67 -12.05
N CYS A 8 -24.02 -76.96 -13.17
CA CYS A 8 -25.07 -76.93 -14.20
C CYS A 8 -26.34 -76.16 -13.86
N SER A 9 -26.86 -75.24 -14.69
CA SER A 9 -27.26 -75.52 -16.07
C SER A 9 -27.46 -74.24 -16.87
N VAL A 10 -27.10 -74.31 -18.14
CA VAL A 10 -27.38 -73.42 -19.26
C VAL A 10 -28.85 -73.43 -19.61
N VAL A 11 -29.47 -72.28 -19.89
CA VAL A 11 -30.61 -72.14 -20.81
C VAL A 11 -30.40 -70.87 -21.65
N ALA A 12 -30.20 -71.10 -22.92
CA ALA A 12 -30.21 -70.10 -23.98
C ALA A 12 -31.71 -69.86 -24.40
N ALA A 13 -32.04 -68.60 -24.60
CA ALA A 13 -33.20 -68.22 -25.40
C ALA A 13 -32.87 -66.94 -26.18
N LEU A 14 -32.81 -67.07 -27.47
CA LEU A 14 -32.82 -65.98 -28.46
C LEU A 14 -34.17 -65.33 -28.45
N SER A 15 -34.27 -64.00 -28.59
CA SER A 15 -35.11 -63.36 -29.61
C SER A 15 -35.23 -61.85 -29.44
N ALA A 16 -35.09 -61.19 -30.57
CA ALA A 16 -35.74 -59.94 -31.02
C ALA A 16 -34.93 -58.64 -30.94
N LEU A 17 -34.37 -58.26 -32.09
CA LEU A 17 -33.98 -56.92 -32.48
C LEU A 17 -35.17 -55.97 -32.35
N ALA A 18 -35.00 -54.90 -31.66
CA ALA A 18 -35.74 -53.64 -31.85
C ALA A 18 -34.74 -52.47 -31.91
N LEU A 19 -34.53 -51.97 -33.13
CA LEU A 19 -33.85 -50.71 -33.44
C LEU A 19 -34.68 -49.57 -32.86
N LEU A 20 -34.22 -48.94 -31.78
CA LEU A 20 -34.64 -47.63 -31.36
C LEU A 20 -33.46 -46.68 -31.52
N THR A 21 -33.46 -45.93 -32.62
CA THR A 21 -32.65 -44.73 -32.81
C THR A 21 -33.05 -43.70 -31.78
N ALA A 22 -32.40 -43.70 -30.63
CA ALA A 22 -32.46 -42.55 -29.71
C ALA A 22 -31.46 -41.51 -30.22
N CYS A 23 -31.96 -40.43 -30.74
CA CYS A 23 -31.19 -39.19 -30.91
C CYS A 23 -30.67 -38.78 -29.54
N SER A 24 -29.39 -39.07 -29.30
CA SER A 24 -28.65 -38.54 -28.18
C SER A 24 -28.36 -37.06 -28.49
N GLY A 25 -29.35 -36.22 -28.18
CA GLY A 25 -29.11 -34.79 -28.08
C GLY A 25 -28.05 -34.56 -27.02
N ASN A 26 -26.82 -34.31 -27.45
CA ASN A 26 -25.76 -33.84 -26.61
C ASN A 26 -26.13 -32.45 -26.13
N THR A 27 -26.91 -32.37 -25.07
CA THR A 27 -27.11 -31.11 -24.33
C THR A 27 -25.77 -30.82 -23.67
N GLN A 28 -24.89 -30.19 -24.40
CA GLN A 28 -23.81 -29.42 -23.76
C GLN A 28 -24.51 -28.40 -22.88
N THR A 29 -24.65 -28.73 -21.62
CA THR A 29 -24.86 -27.75 -20.57
C THR A 29 -23.61 -26.88 -20.59
N THR A 30 -23.64 -25.82 -21.40
CA THR A 30 -22.77 -24.68 -21.20
C THR A 30 -23.17 -24.11 -19.86
N THR A 31 -22.55 -24.61 -18.81
CA THR A 31 -22.39 -23.89 -17.57
C THR A 31 -21.60 -22.64 -17.94
N THR A 32 -22.30 -21.58 -18.29
CA THR A 32 -21.75 -20.23 -18.20
C THR A 32 -21.62 -19.92 -16.72
N GLY A 33 -20.75 -20.66 -16.05
CA GLY A 33 -20.17 -20.24 -14.79
C GLY A 33 -19.34 -19.03 -15.15
N ASN A 34 -19.76 -17.87 -14.70
CA ASN A 34 -18.94 -16.67 -14.69
C ASN A 34 -17.84 -16.94 -13.65
N ASP A 35 -16.88 -17.79 -14.01
CA ASP A 35 -15.72 -18.09 -13.17
C ASP A 35 -14.78 -16.88 -13.23
N ASN A 36 -15.12 -15.89 -12.40
CA ASN A 36 -14.26 -14.72 -12.19
C ASN A 36 -12.85 -15.19 -11.84
N PRO A 37 -11.80 -14.69 -12.49
CA PRO A 37 -10.44 -15.06 -12.16
C PRO A 37 -10.16 -14.91 -10.66
N LEU A 38 -9.68 -15.98 -10.02
CA LEU A 38 -9.30 -15.95 -8.62
C LEU A 38 -7.96 -15.24 -8.46
N VAL A 39 -7.91 -14.17 -7.67
CA VAL A 39 -6.70 -13.42 -7.37
C VAL A 39 -6.41 -13.42 -5.87
N GLY A 40 -5.12 -13.43 -5.53
CA GLY A 40 -4.66 -13.25 -4.16
C GLY A 40 -4.41 -11.77 -3.85
N VAL A 41 -4.71 -11.36 -2.63
CA VAL A 41 -4.27 -10.07 -2.08
C VAL A 41 -3.69 -10.33 -0.69
N ASP A 42 -2.39 -10.04 -0.51
CA ASP A 42 -1.79 -10.03 0.82
C ASP A 42 -1.75 -8.62 1.37
N TYR A 43 -2.41 -8.41 2.50
CA TYR A 43 -2.37 -7.16 3.24
C TYR A 43 -1.14 -7.12 4.13
N PRO A 44 -0.34 -6.03 4.12
CA PRO A 44 0.88 -6.00 4.93
C PRO A 44 0.58 -5.91 6.42
N ARG A 45 -0.51 -5.22 6.80
CA ARG A 45 -0.96 -5.05 8.20
C ARG A 45 -2.40 -4.55 8.25
N SER A 46 -3.02 -4.58 9.44
CA SER A 46 -4.40 -4.12 9.67
C SER A 46 -4.54 -3.33 10.98
N ASP A 47 -3.46 -2.72 11.46
CA ASP A 47 -3.40 -1.95 12.70
C ASP A 47 -3.16 -0.44 12.48
N THR A 48 -3.29 0.03 11.23
CA THR A 48 -3.26 1.45 10.86
C THR A 48 -4.46 1.84 10.01
N ASP A 49 -4.93 3.07 10.13
CA ASP A 49 -6.10 3.56 9.38
C ASP A 49 -5.86 3.57 7.87
N PHE A 50 -4.62 3.86 7.45
CA PHE A 50 -4.24 3.80 6.03
C PHE A 50 -4.47 2.40 5.43
N TRP A 51 -3.90 1.35 6.06
CA TRP A 51 -4.04 -0.01 5.57
C TRP A 51 -5.46 -0.57 5.75
N ASN A 52 -6.16 -0.17 6.82
CA ASN A 52 -7.58 -0.53 7.00
C ASN A 52 -8.44 0.06 5.88
N SER A 53 -8.11 1.26 5.40
CA SER A 53 -8.81 1.86 4.25
C SER A 53 -8.54 1.09 2.96
N TYR A 54 -7.27 0.73 2.69
CA TYR A 54 -6.92 -0.13 1.55
C TYR A 54 -7.69 -1.47 1.58
N ILE A 55 -7.78 -2.10 2.77
CA ILE A 55 -8.54 -3.34 2.98
C ILE A 55 -10.03 -3.11 2.69
N LYS A 56 -10.61 -2.00 3.16
CA LYS A 56 -12.02 -1.64 2.96
C LYS A 56 -12.37 -1.47 1.47
N TYR A 57 -11.52 -0.83 0.68
CA TYR A 57 -11.79 -0.56 -0.73
C TYR A 57 -11.59 -1.78 -1.64
N THR A 58 -10.69 -2.70 -1.28
CA THR A 58 -10.29 -3.84 -2.12
C THR A 58 -11.46 -4.71 -2.62
N PRO A 59 -12.44 -5.14 -1.78
CA PRO A 59 -13.52 -6.00 -2.24
C PRO A 59 -14.47 -5.34 -3.25
N ALA A 60 -14.71 -4.03 -3.12
CA ALA A 60 -15.58 -3.29 -4.04
C ALA A 60 -14.95 -3.25 -5.44
N HIS A 61 -13.68 -2.89 -5.55
CA HIS A 61 -12.97 -2.84 -6.82
C HIS A 61 -12.78 -4.23 -7.45
N ALA A 62 -12.59 -5.28 -6.64
CA ALA A 62 -12.57 -6.64 -7.16
C ALA A 62 -13.89 -7.03 -7.83
N LYS A 63 -15.01 -6.69 -7.19
CA LYS A 63 -16.36 -6.93 -7.74
C LYS A 63 -16.57 -6.16 -9.05
N GLU A 64 -16.18 -4.89 -9.10
CA GLU A 64 -16.27 -4.05 -10.33
C GLU A 64 -15.49 -4.64 -11.49
N LEU A 65 -14.33 -5.25 -11.22
CA LEU A 65 -13.46 -5.85 -12.22
C LEU A 65 -13.78 -7.31 -12.54
N GLY A 66 -14.83 -7.89 -11.94
CA GLY A 66 -15.18 -9.30 -12.10
C GLY A 66 -14.08 -10.24 -11.60
N LEU A 67 -13.46 -9.93 -10.44
CA LEU A 67 -12.44 -10.75 -9.80
C LEU A 67 -13.00 -11.44 -8.54
N SER A 68 -12.59 -12.68 -8.33
CA SER A 68 -12.78 -13.39 -7.06
C SER A 68 -11.54 -13.23 -6.19
N LEU A 69 -11.72 -12.95 -4.88
CA LEU A 69 -10.61 -12.67 -3.97
C LEU A 69 -10.32 -13.82 -3.02
N LYS A 70 -9.04 -14.04 -2.77
CA LYS A 70 -8.49 -14.68 -1.57
C LYS A 70 -7.54 -13.70 -0.89
N THR A 71 -7.75 -13.45 0.39
CA THR A 71 -6.95 -12.47 1.12
C THR A 71 -6.15 -13.12 2.24
N THR A 72 -4.97 -12.60 2.50
CA THR A 72 -4.10 -12.94 3.61
C THR A 72 -3.57 -11.67 4.26
N ASN A 73 -2.92 -11.77 5.40
CA ASN A 73 -2.29 -10.64 6.10
C ASN A 73 -0.93 -11.09 6.65
N SER A 74 0.12 -10.45 6.17
CA SER A 74 1.50 -10.78 6.54
C SER A 74 1.98 -10.12 7.82
N GLN A 75 1.27 -9.12 8.35
CA GLN A 75 1.61 -8.42 9.60
C GLN A 75 3.03 -7.83 9.59
N ASN A 76 3.45 -7.25 8.46
CA ASN A 76 4.79 -6.72 8.21
C ASN A 76 5.94 -7.74 8.32
N ASP A 77 5.63 -9.03 8.32
CA ASP A 77 6.61 -10.12 8.38
C ASP A 77 6.81 -10.72 6.99
N VAL A 78 8.04 -10.65 6.47
CA VAL A 78 8.36 -11.15 5.12
C VAL A 78 8.31 -12.68 5.03
N ALA A 79 8.61 -13.41 6.12
CA ALA A 79 8.50 -14.86 6.12
C ALA A 79 7.03 -15.29 6.08
N LYS A 80 6.16 -14.56 6.78
CA LYS A 80 4.72 -14.75 6.73
C LYS A 80 4.16 -14.40 5.34
N LEU A 81 4.61 -13.30 4.72
CA LEU A 81 4.25 -12.95 3.35
C LEU A 81 4.62 -14.08 2.38
N THR A 82 5.83 -14.64 2.50
CA THR A 82 6.27 -15.79 1.68
C THR A 82 5.36 -17.00 1.86
N SER A 83 5.04 -17.37 3.11
CA SER A 83 4.12 -18.46 3.42
C SER A 83 2.70 -18.22 2.89
N ASN A 84 2.21 -16.99 3.03
CA ASN A 84 0.92 -16.57 2.47
C ASN A 84 0.89 -16.69 0.94
N ALA A 85 1.94 -16.22 0.26
CA ALA A 85 2.07 -16.35 -1.18
C ALA A 85 2.05 -17.82 -1.63
N GLN A 86 2.76 -18.71 -0.94
CA GLN A 86 2.76 -20.15 -1.22
C GLN A 86 1.36 -20.77 -1.04
N THR A 87 0.67 -20.38 0.02
CA THR A 87 -0.72 -20.79 0.29
C THR A 87 -1.66 -20.34 -0.83
N LEU A 88 -1.59 -19.07 -1.22
CA LEU A 88 -2.40 -18.51 -2.31
C LEU A 88 -2.10 -19.18 -3.65
N MET A 89 -0.80 -19.45 -3.94
CA MET A 89 -0.40 -20.23 -5.14
C MET A 89 -1.02 -21.62 -5.16
N SER A 90 -1.06 -22.32 -4.01
CA SER A 90 -1.67 -23.65 -3.90
C SER A 90 -3.18 -23.64 -4.11
N GLN A 91 -3.82 -22.52 -3.84
CA GLN A 91 -5.26 -22.29 -4.08
C GLN A 91 -5.58 -21.90 -5.52
N GLY A 92 -4.59 -21.85 -6.41
CA GLY A 92 -4.78 -21.65 -7.84
C GLY A 92 -5.04 -20.22 -8.27
N ILE A 93 -4.55 -19.21 -7.52
CA ILE A 93 -4.66 -17.81 -7.92
C ILE A 93 -4.07 -17.57 -9.32
N LYS A 94 -4.66 -16.63 -10.05
CA LYS A 94 -4.21 -16.20 -11.37
C LYS A 94 -3.32 -14.95 -11.33
N GLY A 95 -3.19 -14.33 -10.18
CA GLY A 95 -2.34 -13.17 -9.92
C GLY A 95 -2.32 -12.83 -8.44
N LEU A 96 -1.30 -12.10 -8.00
CA LEU A 96 -1.10 -11.68 -6.60
C LEU A 96 -0.83 -10.18 -6.50
N ALA A 97 -1.61 -9.48 -5.69
CA ALA A 97 -1.30 -8.14 -5.22
C ALA A 97 -0.73 -8.21 -3.81
N MET A 98 0.37 -7.50 -3.55
CA MET A 98 1.02 -7.48 -2.22
C MET A 98 1.81 -6.19 -1.99
N ALA A 99 2.11 -5.89 -0.72
CA ALA A 99 2.91 -4.74 -0.30
C ALA A 99 4.06 -5.19 0.60
N PRO A 100 5.18 -5.68 0.03
CA PRO A 100 6.30 -6.17 0.82
C PRO A 100 6.98 -5.05 1.60
N GLN A 101 7.06 -5.17 2.91
CA GLN A 101 7.68 -4.14 3.76
C GLN A 101 9.21 -4.26 3.76
N ASP A 102 9.79 -5.47 3.73
CA ASP A 102 11.20 -5.69 3.39
C ASP A 102 11.33 -5.86 1.87
N THR A 103 11.79 -4.80 1.21
CA THR A 103 11.80 -4.71 -0.25
C THR A 103 12.95 -5.48 -0.91
N ALA A 104 13.97 -5.84 -0.16
CA ALA A 104 15.07 -6.70 -0.61
C ALA A 104 14.74 -8.19 -0.41
N ALA A 105 14.23 -8.55 0.78
CA ALA A 105 14.01 -9.95 1.16
C ALA A 105 12.87 -10.64 0.38
N ILE A 106 12.00 -9.89 -0.31
CA ILE A 106 10.89 -10.46 -1.08
C ILE A 106 11.32 -11.13 -2.41
N ALA A 107 12.54 -10.85 -2.89
CA ALA A 107 13.00 -11.30 -4.21
C ALA A 107 12.87 -12.82 -4.46
N PRO A 108 13.18 -13.74 -3.52
CA PRO A 108 12.98 -15.18 -3.72
C PRO A 108 11.52 -15.57 -3.92
N THR A 109 10.59 -14.89 -3.24
CA THR A 109 9.15 -15.13 -3.39
C THR A 109 8.67 -14.69 -4.78
N LEU A 110 9.16 -13.53 -5.27
CA LEU A 110 8.88 -13.07 -6.63
C LEU A 110 9.37 -14.07 -7.68
N ALA A 111 10.57 -14.64 -7.50
CA ALA A 111 11.10 -15.66 -8.39
C ALA A 111 10.22 -16.94 -8.42
N GLN A 112 9.65 -17.36 -7.29
CA GLN A 112 8.73 -18.50 -7.22
C GLN A 112 7.42 -18.21 -7.98
N LEU A 113 6.87 -17.01 -7.85
CA LEU A 113 5.66 -16.57 -8.56
C LEU A 113 5.91 -16.49 -10.07
N GLU A 114 7.05 -15.94 -10.48
CA GLU A 114 7.47 -15.88 -11.89
C GLU A 114 7.62 -17.27 -12.51
N ALA A 115 8.27 -18.20 -11.83
CA ALA A 115 8.42 -19.60 -12.28
C ALA A 115 7.05 -20.29 -12.50
N LYS A 116 6.03 -19.89 -11.73
CA LYS A 116 4.65 -20.38 -11.89
C LYS A 116 3.82 -19.52 -12.86
N LYS A 117 4.41 -18.53 -13.49
CA LYS A 117 3.73 -17.57 -14.41
C LYS A 117 2.55 -16.85 -13.76
N ILE A 118 2.62 -16.58 -12.47
CA ILE A 118 1.63 -15.84 -11.72
C ILE A 118 2.09 -14.35 -11.69
N PRO A 119 1.39 -13.44 -12.37
CA PRO A 119 1.75 -12.03 -12.36
C PRO A 119 1.58 -11.43 -10.97
N VAL A 120 2.50 -10.53 -10.63
CA VAL A 120 2.48 -9.81 -9.36
C VAL A 120 2.32 -8.33 -9.61
N VAL A 121 1.46 -7.68 -8.84
CA VAL A 121 1.40 -6.23 -8.70
C VAL A 121 1.79 -5.90 -7.27
N THR A 122 2.78 -5.03 -7.11
CA THR A 122 3.10 -4.51 -5.78
C THR A 122 2.45 -3.16 -5.55
N VAL A 123 2.01 -2.92 -4.33
CA VAL A 123 1.30 -1.72 -3.91
C VAL A 123 2.11 -1.00 -2.85
N ASP A 124 2.13 0.33 -2.89
CA ASP A 124 2.83 1.19 -1.94
C ASP A 124 4.35 1.02 -1.96
N THR A 125 4.84 -0.21 -1.93
CA THR A 125 6.27 -0.54 -1.91
C THR A 125 6.75 -1.11 -3.24
N ARG A 126 7.99 -0.76 -3.61
CA ARG A 126 8.68 -1.27 -4.79
C ARG A 126 9.77 -2.24 -4.36
N PRO A 127 9.77 -3.50 -4.86
CA PRO A 127 10.85 -4.45 -4.58
C PRO A 127 12.20 -3.94 -5.12
N ASP A 128 13.26 -4.14 -4.35
CA ASP A 128 14.61 -3.76 -4.77
C ASP A 128 15.08 -4.61 -5.97
N SER A 129 14.60 -5.85 -6.07
CA SER A 129 14.87 -6.75 -7.19
C SER A 129 13.70 -7.72 -7.42
N GLY A 130 13.80 -8.56 -8.47
CA GLY A 130 12.74 -9.48 -8.88
C GLY A 130 11.78 -8.85 -9.89
N LYS A 131 10.90 -9.69 -10.45
CA LYS A 131 9.96 -9.31 -11.50
C LYS A 131 8.57 -9.09 -10.93
N VAL A 132 8.01 -7.95 -11.26
CA VAL A 132 6.59 -7.63 -11.03
C VAL A 132 6.02 -7.05 -12.32
N TYR A 133 4.72 -7.20 -12.50
CA TYR A 133 4.02 -6.67 -13.67
C TYR A 133 3.88 -5.15 -13.62
N MET A 134 3.52 -4.62 -12.44
CA MET A 134 3.40 -3.19 -12.18
C MET A 134 3.64 -2.92 -10.69
N VAL A 135 4.27 -1.80 -10.38
CA VAL A 135 4.28 -1.20 -9.05
C VAL A 135 3.24 -0.08 -9.04
N VAL A 136 2.31 -0.07 -8.10
CA VAL A 136 1.32 1.01 -7.90
C VAL A 136 1.68 1.74 -6.62
N ARG A 137 2.19 2.95 -6.73
CA ARG A 137 2.56 3.77 -5.56
C ARG A 137 2.58 5.25 -5.90
N ALA A 138 2.56 6.10 -4.90
CA ALA A 138 2.88 7.50 -5.09
C ALA A 138 4.39 7.74 -5.03
N ASP A 139 4.87 8.86 -5.57
CA ASP A 139 6.28 9.23 -5.51
C ASP A 139 6.72 9.52 -4.08
N ASN A 140 7.38 8.55 -3.44
CA ASN A 140 7.83 8.66 -2.06
C ASN A 140 8.99 9.64 -1.85
N ARG A 141 9.77 9.93 -2.88
CA ARG A 141 10.78 11.02 -2.78
C ARG A 141 10.09 12.38 -2.70
N ALA A 142 9.03 12.58 -3.50
CA ALA A 142 8.22 13.81 -3.41
C ALA A 142 7.59 14.01 -2.03
N TYR A 143 7.33 12.95 -1.24
CA TYR A 143 6.86 13.10 0.15
C TYR A 143 7.90 13.78 1.03
N GLY A 144 9.14 13.30 0.99
CA GLY A 144 10.24 13.92 1.73
C GLY A 144 10.49 15.35 1.32
N GLU A 145 10.48 15.63 0.00
CA GLU A 145 10.65 16.98 -0.54
C GLU A 145 9.52 17.93 -0.11
N LYS A 146 8.25 17.52 -0.20
CA LYS A 146 7.10 18.34 0.21
C LYS A 146 7.13 18.65 1.71
N ALA A 147 7.45 17.66 2.55
CA ALA A 147 7.61 17.86 3.98
C ALA A 147 8.75 18.83 4.31
N CYS A 148 9.88 18.71 3.60
CA CYS A 148 11.01 19.62 3.73
C CYS A 148 10.63 21.06 3.33
N GLN A 149 10.00 21.25 2.17
CA GLN A 149 9.60 22.58 1.69
C GLN A 149 8.61 23.24 2.65
N TYR A 150 7.67 22.47 3.19
CA TYR A 150 6.74 22.98 4.19
C TYR A 150 7.47 23.43 5.46
N LEU A 151 8.24 22.54 6.10
CA LEU A 151 8.92 22.83 7.35
C LEU A 151 9.99 23.92 7.17
N GLY A 152 10.75 23.88 6.08
CA GLY A 152 11.74 24.89 5.76
C GLY A 152 11.15 26.29 5.65
N THR A 153 10.01 26.40 4.96
CA THR A 153 9.27 27.67 4.82
C THR A 153 8.72 28.16 6.18
N LYS A 154 8.06 27.28 6.94
CA LYS A 154 7.46 27.65 8.25
C LYS A 154 8.51 28.02 9.30
N LEU A 155 9.68 27.41 9.25
CA LEU A 155 10.80 27.71 10.16
C LEU A 155 11.66 28.89 9.72
N GLY A 156 11.38 29.49 8.55
CA GLY A 156 12.21 30.56 8.00
C GLY A 156 13.65 30.14 7.74
N GLY A 157 13.84 28.87 7.33
CA GLY A 157 15.11 28.31 6.93
C GLY A 157 16.10 28.00 8.07
N ARG A 158 15.71 28.04 9.34
CA ARG A 158 16.61 27.80 10.49
C ARG A 158 15.90 27.12 11.66
N GLY A 159 16.64 26.36 12.47
CA GLY A 159 16.11 25.70 13.66
C GLY A 159 16.40 24.21 13.71
N LYS A 160 15.56 23.45 14.40
CA LYS A 160 15.74 22.01 14.64
C LYS A 160 14.46 21.25 14.31
N VAL A 161 14.62 20.11 13.64
CA VAL A 161 13.53 19.22 13.23
C VAL A 161 13.84 17.79 13.67
N VAL A 162 12.85 17.08 14.19
CA VAL A 162 12.90 15.61 14.36
C VAL A 162 12.20 14.97 13.18
N MET A 163 12.87 14.02 12.52
CA MET A 163 12.27 13.15 11.51
C MET A 163 12.05 11.76 12.12
N LEU A 164 10.79 11.37 12.31
CA LEU A 164 10.38 10.04 12.75
C LEU A 164 10.32 9.14 11.51
N GLN A 165 11.41 8.40 11.29
CA GLN A 165 11.59 7.61 10.08
C GLN A 165 10.77 6.32 10.14
N GLY A 166 10.29 5.86 8.99
CA GLY A 166 9.77 4.51 8.83
C GLY A 166 10.85 3.42 8.91
N GLY A 167 10.53 2.22 8.47
CA GLY A 167 11.50 1.13 8.32
C GLY A 167 12.47 1.43 7.16
N LEU A 168 13.77 1.34 7.41
CA LEU A 168 14.80 1.58 6.39
C LEU A 168 15.12 0.33 5.55
N ASP A 169 14.57 -0.82 5.88
CA ASP A 169 14.44 -2.02 5.06
C ASP A 169 13.40 -1.87 3.94
N SER A 170 12.47 -0.92 4.11
CA SER A 170 11.51 -0.52 3.10
C SER A 170 12.03 0.60 2.22
N ILE A 171 11.83 0.49 0.90
CA ILE A 171 12.13 1.58 -0.06
C ILE A 171 11.41 2.88 0.32
N ASN A 172 10.21 2.82 0.91
CA ASN A 172 9.46 4.01 1.31
C ASN A 172 10.18 4.81 2.40
N GLY A 173 10.67 4.11 3.43
CA GLY A 173 11.44 4.75 4.50
C GLY A 173 12.74 5.37 3.98
N ARG A 174 13.43 4.70 3.06
CA ARG A 174 14.65 5.21 2.41
C ARG A 174 14.35 6.45 1.54
N ASP A 175 13.41 6.34 0.59
CA ASP A 175 13.05 7.42 -0.33
C ASP A 175 12.64 8.70 0.42
N ARG A 176 11.76 8.58 1.43
CA ARG A 176 11.29 9.71 2.26
C ARG A 176 12.43 10.33 3.06
N THR A 177 13.31 9.50 3.64
CA THR A 177 14.46 9.95 4.44
C THR A 177 15.48 10.70 3.59
N GLU A 178 15.90 10.11 2.47
CA GLU A 178 16.90 10.69 1.59
C GLU A 178 16.41 12.00 1.00
N ALA A 179 15.22 12.01 0.42
CA ALA A 179 14.66 13.20 -0.21
C ALA A 179 14.47 14.36 0.78
N PHE A 180 14.03 14.08 2.00
CA PHE A 180 13.92 15.09 3.05
C PHE A 180 15.28 15.67 3.43
N ASN A 181 16.29 14.80 3.64
CA ASN A 181 17.62 15.25 4.00
C ASN A 181 18.33 16.02 2.86
N ASP A 182 18.19 15.53 1.62
CA ASP A 182 18.76 16.20 0.43
C ASP A 182 18.15 17.61 0.27
N CYS A 183 16.81 17.71 0.36
CA CYS A 183 16.11 18.98 0.29
C CYS A 183 16.54 19.93 1.42
N MET A 184 16.60 19.46 2.67
CA MET A 184 17.04 20.28 3.80
C MET A 184 18.48 20.77 3.62
N LYS A 185 19.38 19.91 3.19
CA LYS A 185 20.78 20.26 2.94
C LYS A 185 20.92 21.31 1.83
N GLN A 186 20.14 21.19 0.76
CA GLN A 186 20.23 22.08 -0.40
C GLN A 186 19.53 23.42 -0.17
N ASN A 187 18.34 23.40 0.39
CA ASN A 187 17.48 24.59 0.45
C ASN A 187 17.44 25.24 1.84
N TYR A 188 17.70 24.49 2.91
CA TYR A 188 17.59 24.98 4.29
C TYR A 188 18.78 24.53 5.17
N PRO A 189 20.04 24.84 4.81
CA PRO A 189 21.24 24.28 5.46
C PRO A 189 21.39 24.68 6.94
N ASN A 190 20.64 25.69 7.40
CA ASN A 190 20.64 26.11 8.81
C ASN A 190 19.56 25.39 9.64
N ILE A 191 18.86 24.42 9.07
CA ILE A 191 17.96 23.53 9.82
C ILE A 191 18.71 22.25 10.18
N LYS A 192 18.84 21.98 11.47
CA LYS A 192 19.41 20.71 11.96
C LYS A 192 18.34 19.63 12.03
N VAL A 193 18.55 18.53 11.30
CA VAL A 193 17.64 17.36 11.31
C VAL A 193 18.17 16.29 12.26
N PHE A 194 17.28 15.75 13.12
CA PHE A 194 17.51 14.57 13.92
C PHE A 194 16.66 13.42 13.37
N GLY A 195 17.29 12.46 12.69
CA GLY A 195 16.64 11.26 12.20
C GLY A 195 16.49 10.21 13.30
N GLU A 196 15.30 9.66 13.45
CA GLU A 196 14.96 8.64 14.44
C GLU A 196 14.29 7.44 13.74
N ALA A 197 15.04 6.35 13.59
CA ALA A 197 14.50 5.11 13.03
C ALA A 197 13.44 4.52 13.97
N THR A 198 12.23 4.27 13.47
CA THR A 198 11.09 3.79 14.27
C THR A 198 10.53 2.46 13.80
N ASN A 199 10.93 1.98 12.61
CA ASN A 199 10.44 0.75 11.99
C ASN A 199 8.89 0.69 11.89
N TRP A 200 8.27 1.84 11.58
CA TRP A 200 6.81 1.99 11.51
C TRP A 200 6.08 1.67 12.83
N ASP A 201 6.76 1.80 13.98
CA ASP A 201 6.20 1.58 15.31
C ASP A 201 5.90 2.90 16.01
N GLY A 202 4.61 3.11 16.35
CA GLY A 202 4.13 4.35 16.96
C GLY A 202 4.60 4.55 18.40
N ALA A 203 4.81 3.47 19.17
CA ALA A 203 5.32 3.56 20.54
C ALA A 203 6.80 3.95 20.56
N VAL A 204 7.59 3.35 19.66
CA VAL A 204 9.00 3.71 19.45
C VAL A 204 9.11 5.17 18.99
N ALA A 205 8.25 5.60 18.06
CA ALA A 205 8.22 6.99 17.59
C ALA A 205 7.96 7.97 18.74
N ALA A 206 6.96 7.70 19.56
CA ALA A 206 6.63 8.54 20.72
C ALA A 206 7.79 8.63 21.73
N GLN A 207 8.41 7.49 22.07
CA GLN A 207 9.55 7.43 22.98
C GLN A 207 10.73 8.27 22.46
N LYS A 208 11.07 8.12 21.19
CA LYS A 208 12.17 8.85 20.55
C LYS A 208 11.88 10.34 20.46
N LEU A 209 10.66 10.74 20.08
CA LEU A 209 10.25 12.13 20.09
C LEU A 209 10.34 12.74 21.48
N GLN A 210 9.84 12.06 22.51
CA GLN A 210 9.91 12.52 23.89
C GLN A 210 11.36 12.76 24.33
N THR A 211 12.26 11.83 24.01
CA THR A 211 13.69 11.92 24.28
C THR A 211 14.31 13.13 23.61
N ARG A 212 14.04 13.32 22.30
CA ARG A 212 14.61 14.45 21.54
C ARG A 212 14.11 15.80 22.01
N LEU A 213 12.82 15.93 22.31
CA LEU A 213 12.25 17.16 22.87
C LEU A 213 12.76 17.48 24.30
N THR A 214 13.19 16.45 25.05
CA THR A 214 13.84 16.67 26.36
C THR A 214 15.28 17.15 26.19
N GLN A 215 16.05 16.55 25.28
CA GLN A 215 17.43 16.94 25.00
C GLN A 215 17.54 18.28 24.27
N HIS A 216 16.54 18.61 23.45
CA HIS A 216 16.50 19.78 22.61
C HIS A 216 15.12 20.46 22.69
N PRO A 217 14.85 21.22 23.77
CA PRO A 217 13.55 21.89 23.94
C PRO A 217 13.29 23.03 22.92
N ASP A 218 14.28 23.36 22.12
CA ASP A 218 14.25 24.32 21.03
C ASP A 218 13.89 23.71 19.66
N ILE A 219 13.52 22.42 19.62
CA ILE A 219 12.95 21.78 18.41
C ILE A 219 11.62 22.45 18.08
N LYS A 220 11.48 22.82 16.79
CA LYS A 220 10.31 23.53 16.26
C LYS A 220 9.63 22.82 15.10
N GLY A 221 10.15 21.69 14.65
CA GLY A 221 9.53 20.87 13.59
C GLY A 221 9.57 19.39 13.90
N VAL A 222 8.53 18.67 13.46
CA VAL A 222 8.45 17.22 13.46
C VAL A 222 7.97 16.77 12.08
N TYR A 223 8.71 15.89 11.46
CA TYR A 223 8.29 15.16 10.27
C TYR A 223 8.03 13.70 10.64
N MET A 224 6.77 13.26 10.54
CA MET A 224 6.35 11.88 10.64
C MET A 224 6.27 11.28 9.25
N GLN A 225 7.03 10.24 8.97
CA GLN A 225 7.03 9.63 7.63
C GLN A 225 5.75 8.84 7.30
N SER A 226 4.82 8.70 8.22
CA SER A 226 3.48 8.14 8.03
C SER A 226 2.63 8.36 9.29
N SER A 227 1.33 8.17 9.17
CA SER A 227 0.31 8.36 10.21
C SER A 227 0.44 7.45 11.43
N PHE A 228 1.22 6.37 11.35
CA PHE A 228 1.47 5.47 12.50
C PHE A 228 1.97 6.22 13.74
N ALA A 229 2.66 7.34 13.56
CA ALA A 229 3.23 8.13 14.64
C ALA A 229 2.28 9.21 15.19
N LEU A 230 1.12 9.46 14.56
CA LEU A 230 0.25 10.60 14.86
C LEU A 230 -0.19 10.63 16.33
N SER A 231 -0.83 9.57 16.79
CA SER A 231 -1.39 9.50 18.15
C SER A 231 -0.32 9.72 19.22
N GLY A 232 0.82 9.02 19.10
CA GLY A 232 1.95 9.16 20.00
C GLY A 232 2.57 10.56 19.97
N THR A 233 2.72 11.14 18.79
CA THR A 233 3.25 12.51 18.62
C THR A 233 2.34 13.53 19.31
N LEU A 234 1.03 13.48 19.07
CA LEU A 234 0.07 14.38 19.72
C LEU A 234 0.10 14.25 21.27
N GLN A 235 0.19 13.01 21.77
CA GLN A 235 0.28 12.75 23.21
C GLN A 235 1.56 13.34 23.81
N VAL A 236 2.72 13.16 23.18
CA VAL A 236 4.00 13.70 23.63
C VAL A 236 3.98 15.24 23.63
N LEU A 237 3.49 15.86 22.55
CA LEU A 237 3.37 17.32 22.47
C LEU A 237 2.42 17.87 23.56
N LYS A 238 1.28 17.18 23.81
CA LYS A 238 0.35 17.54 24.88
C LYS A 238 1.01 17.48 26.26
N GLN A 239 1.70 16.40 26.58
CA GLN A 239 2.39 16.22 27.87
C GLN A 239 3.46 17.28 28.13
N LYS A 240 4.12 17.74 27.06
CA LYS A 240 5.14 18.81 27.14
C LYS A 240 4.58 20.22 27.05
N GLY A 241 3.25 20.40 26.92
CA GLY A 241 2.61 21.72 26.77
C GLY A 241 2.97 22.39 25.44
N LEU A 242 3.30 21.60 24.41
CA LEU A 242 3.66 22.05 23.05
C LEU A 242 2.54 21.84 22.04
N LEU A 243 1.46 21.12 22.39
CA LEU A 243 0.27 20.98 21.55
C LEU A 243 -0.59 22.23 21.69
N VAL A 244 -0.19 23.29 20.98
CA VAL A 244 -0.81 24.62 20.98
C VAL A 244 -1.02 25.08 19.54
N GLY A 245 -1.94 26.02 19.31
CA GLY A 245 -2.24 26.52 17.97
C GLY A 245 -1.04 27.24 17.31
N PRO A 246 -1.08 27.40 15.98
CA PRO A 246 0.05 27.90 15.17
C PRO A 246 0.50 29.34 15.52
N GLU A 247 -0.37 30.14 16.12
CA GLU A 247 -0.05 31.50 16.55
C GLU A 247 0.73 31.58 17.87
N ASN A 248 0.86 30.44 18.56
CA ASN A 248 1.59 30.38 19.82
C ASN A 248 3.09 30.19 19.58
N LYS A 249 3.94 30.97 20.25
CA LYS A 249 5.41 30.87 20.14
C LYS A 249 5.98 29.50 20.53
N LYS A 250 5.22 28.71 21.31
CA LYS A 250 5.60 27.34 21.69
C LYS A 250 5.22 26.31 20.63
N HIS A 251 4.47 26.70 19.60
CA HIS A 251 4.04 25.79 18.56
C HIS A 251 5.21 25.02 17.93
N VAL A 252 5.00 23.74 17.69
CA VAL A 252 5.90 22.85 16.97
C VAL A 252 5.18 22.43 15.68
N PHE A 253 5.73 22.81 14.53
CA PHE A 253 5.17 22.47 13.22
C PHE A 253 5.27 20.98 12.98
N VAL A 254 4.16 20.33 12.68
CA VAL A 254 4.09 18.87 12.47
C VAL A 254 3.62 18.58 11.06
N VAL A 255 4.44 17.84 10.30
CA VAL A 255 4.07 17.31 8.99
C VAL A 255 4.00 15.80 9.08
N SER A 256 2.94 15.22 8.52
CA SER A 256 2.73 13.77 8.41
C SER A 256 2.65 13.33 6.95
N ASN A 257 2.48 12.04 6.75
CA ASN A 257 2.09 11.45 5.46
C ASN A 257 0.89 10.52 5.71
N ASP A 258 0.11 10.29 4.69
CA ASP A 258 -0.97 9.35 4.44
C ASP A 258 -2.30 10.06 4.13
N GLY A 259 -2.66 11.15 4.83
CA GLY A 259 -3.93 11.84 4.61
C GLY A 259 -5.13 11.08 5.18
N ILE A 260 -4.95 10.33 6.28
CA ILE A 260 -6.04 9.64 6.96
C ILE A 260 -7.05 10.66 7.55
N PRO A 261 -8.32 10.26 7.78
CA PRO A 261 -9.34 11.16 8.33
C PRO A 261 -8.91 11.89 9.61
N GLU A 262 -8.18 11.20 10.50
CA GLU A 262 -7.72 11.80 11.76
C GLU A 262 -6.62 12.86 11.53
N GLU A 263 -5.77 12.69 10.51
CA GLU A 263 -4.81 13.74 10.12
C GLU A 263 -5.53 14.97 9.58
N LEU A 264 -6.51 14.79 8.67
CA LEU A 264 -7.28 15.89 8.11
C LEU A 264 -8.05 16.66 9.19
N LYS A 265 -8.68 15.95 10.12
CA LYS A 265 -9.33 16.55 11.30
C LYS A 265 -8.32 17.27 12.21
N SER A 266 -7.14 16.69 12.40
CA SER A 266 -6.08 17.29 13.23
C SER A 266 -5.50 18.54 12.60
N ILE A 267 -5.38 18.59 11.26
CA ILE A 267 -4.99 19.80 10.51
C ILE A 267 -6.05 20.88 10.67
N ALA A 268 -7.32 20.55 10.43
CA ALA A 268 -8.42 21.50 10.58
C ALA A 268 -8.52 22.06 12.01
N ALA A 269 -8.14 21.29 13.02
CA ALA A 269 -8.11 21.69 14.42
C ALA A 269 -6.80 22.37 14.86
N GLY A 270 -5.82 22.56 13.97
CA GLY A 270 -4.53 23.18 14.29
C GLY A 270 -3.65 22.35 15.23
N LYS A 271 -3.87 21.02 15.33
CA LYS A 271 -3.06 20.10 16.14
C LYS A 271 -1.81 19.61 15.42
N ILE A 272 -1.90 19.43 14.10
CA ILE A 272 -0.79 19.25 13.16
C ILE A 272 -0.98 20.23 12.01
N ASP A 273 0.04 20.44 11.19
CA ASP A 273 0.06 21.55 10.24
C ASP A 273 -0.12 21.10 8.80
N ALA A 274 0.37 19.92 8.47
CA ALA A 274 0.29 19.39 7.11
C ALA A 274 0.36 17.86 7.08
N THR A 275 -0.12 17.30 5.98
CA THR A 275 0.16 15.91 5.57
C THR A 275 0.40 15.84 4.07
N VAL A 276 1.14 14.84 3.61
CA VAL A 276 1.19 14.48 2.20
C VAL A 276 0.25 13.30 2.01
N SER A 277 -0.88 13.52 1.32
CA SER A 277 -1.93 12.51 1.21
C SER A 277 -1.53 11.40 0.24
N GLN A 278 -1.58 10.17 0.70
CA GLN A 278 -1.34 8.92 -0.05
C GLN A 278 -2.69 8.34 -0.46
N PRO A 279 -2.98 8.03 -1.73
CA PRO A 279 -4.33 7.65 -2.17
C PRO A 279 -4.63 6.16 -1.91
N ALA A 280 -5.05 5.81 -0.68
CA ALA A 280 -5.33 4.42 -0.28
C ALA A 280 -6.42 3.75 -1.12
N ASP A 281 -7.43 4.50 -1.54
CA ASP A 281 -8.51 4.08 -2.44
C ASP A 281 -7.99 3.74 -3.84
N LEU A 282 -7.16 4.62 -4.41
CA LEU A 282 -6.56 4.42 -5.74
C LEU A 282 -5.53 3.29 -5.71
N TYR A 283 -4.84 3.08 -4.59
CA TYR A 283 -3.97 1.92 -4.42
C TYR A 283 -4.74 0.61 -4.56
N ALA A 284 -5.89 0.48 -3.90
CA ALA A 284 -6.75 -0.70 -4.01
C ALA A 284 -7.28 -0.87 -5.45
N LYS A 285 -7.76 0.22 -6.05
CA LYS A 285 -8.32 0.22 -7.40
C LYS A 285 -7.29 -0.20 -8.44
N TYR A 286 -6.14 0.48 -8.49
CA TYR A 286 -5.16 0.24 -9.54
C TYR A 286 -4.31 -1.00 -9.32
N ALA A 287 -4.14 -1.48 -8.07
CA ALA A 287 -3.58 -2.79 -7.84
C ALA A 287 -4.37 -3.88 -8.56
N LEU A 288 -5.69 -3.88 -8.39
CA LEU A 288 -6.58 -4.88 -9.01
C LEU A 288 -6.76 -4.64 -10.51
N TYR A 289 -6.80 -3.38 -10.96
CA TYR A 289 -6.84 -3.03 -12.38
C TYR A 289 -5.63 -3.59 -13.15
N TYR A 290 -4.41 -3.37 -12.65
CA TYR A 290 -3.22 -3.90 -13.28
C TYR A 290 -3.11 -5.42 -13.15
N LEU A 291 -3.61 -5.98 -12.05
CA LEU A 291 -3.65 -7.44 -11.90
C LEU A 291 -4.59 -8.09 -12.92
N LYS A 292 -5.80 -7.51 -13.12
CA LYS A 292 -6.73 -7.93 -14.18
C LYS A 292 -6.12 -7.75 -15.57
N ALA A 293 -5.46 -6.62 -15.81
CA ALA A 293 -4.78 -6.35 -17.08
C ALA A 293 -3.68 -7.39 -17.37
N ALA A 294 -2.91 -7.80 -16.35
CA ALA A 294 -1.90 -8.85 -16.48
C ALA A 294 -2.52 -10.20 -16.86
N ILE A 295 -3.64 -10.55 -16.23
CA ILE A 295 -4.39 -11.78 -16.54
C ILE A 295 -4.94 -11.75 -17.96
N ASP A 296 -5.39 -10.59 -18.44
CA ASP A 296 -5.89 -10.36 -19.79
C ASP A 296 -4.77 -10.23 -20.85
N GLY A 297 -3.50 -10.32 -20.45
CA GLY A 297 -2.35 -10.23 -21.35
C GLY A 297 -2.08 -8.82 -21.90
N LYS A 298 -2.61 -7.77 -21.26
CA LYS A 298 -2.34 -6.38 -21.65
C LYS A 298 -0.90 -5.99 -21.30
N THR A 299 -0.38 -4.95 -21.94
CA THR A 299 0.95 -4.39 -21.68
C THR A 299 0.86 -2.88 -21.57
N PHE A 300 1.77 -2.28 -20.78
CA PHE A 300 1.86 -0.84 -20.59
C PHE A 300 3.22 -0.30 -20.99
N LYS A 301 3.29 1.00 -21.23
CA LYS A 301 4.52 1.74 -21.55
C LYS A 301 4.60 2.98 -20.67
N PRO A 302 5.80 3.53 -20.43
CA PRO A 302 5.96 4.80 -19.76
C PRO A 302 5.15 5.92 -20.43
N GLY A 303 4.56 6.80 -19.63
CA GLY A 303 3.75 7.93 -20.08
C GLY A 303 2.62 8.27 -19.11
N LYS A 304 1.90 9.35 -19.41
CA LYS A 304 0.69 9.73 -18.66
C LYS A 304 -0.39 8.69 -18.83
N THR A 305 -1.11 8.41 -17.76
CA THR A 305 -2.30 7.55 -17.76
C THR A 305 -3.57 8.36 -17.97
N ASP A 306 -4.72 7.70 -17.95
CA ASP A 306 -6.06 8.30 -18.00
C ASP A 306 -6.63 8.63 -16.61
N HIS A 307 -5.84 8.49 -15.53
CA HIS A 307 -6.28 8.62 -14.15
C HIS A 307 -5.35 9.45 -13.26
N ASP A 308 -4.81 10.53 -13.80
CA ASP A 308 -3.96 11.50 -13.10
C ASP A 308 -2.72 10.88 -12.45
N SER A 309 -2.08 9.98 -13.19
CA SER A 309 -0.81 9.37 -12.80
C SER A 309 0.17 9.34 -13.97
N THR A 310 1.37 8.87 -13.71
CA THR A 310 2.40 8.69 -14.73
C THR A 310 3.08 7.34 -14.52
N ILE A 311 3.04 6.50 -15.56
CA ILE A 311 3.86 5.28 -15.58
C ILE A 311 5.29 5.68 -15.91
N ILE A 312 6.22 5.32 -15.05
CA ILE A 312 7.66 5.46 -15.27
C ILE A 312 8.31 4.09 -15.41
N GLN A 313 9.45 4.05 -16.09
CA GLN A 313 10.32 2.88 -16.11
C GLN A 313 11.43 3.08 -15.08
N VAL A 314 11.33 2.36 -13.95
CA VAL A 314 12.30 2.46 -12.85
C VAL A 314 13.63 1.81 -13.19
N ARG A 315 13.55 0.65 -13.84
CA ARG A 315 14.66 -0.12 -14.43
C ARG A 315 14.14 -0.99 -15.56
N GLU A 316 15.01 -1.64 -16.28
CA GLU A 316 14.59 -2.56 -17.35
C GLU A 316 13.60 -3.61 -16.81
N GLY A 317 12.46 -3.75 -17.49
CA GLY A 317 11.39 -4.67 -17.10
C GLY A 317 10.59 -4.32 -15.85
N LEU A 318 10.79 -3.13 -15.26
CA LEU A 318 10.01 -2.67 -14.12
C LEU A 318 9.33 -1.34 -14.39
N LEU A 319 8.00 -1.38 -14.43
CA LEU A 319 7.14 -0.21 -14.53
C LEU A 319 6.55 0.14 -13.16
N GLU A 320 6.41 1.44 -12.91
CA GLU A 320 5.79 1.99 -11.71
C GLU A 320 4.75 3.03 -12.14
N ASP A 321 3.50 2.84 -11.73
CA ASP A 321 2.45 3.84 -11.85
C ASP A 321 2.48 4.76 -10.63
N GLN A 322 2.95 5.98 -10.85
CA GLN A 322 3.10 7.01 -9.82
C GLN A 322 1.83 7.84 -9.71
N LEU A 323 1.03 7.53 -8.69
CA LEU A 323 -0.19 8.25 -8.35
C LEU A 323 0.11 9.60 -7.70
N SER A 324 -0.83 10.53 -7.84
CA SER A 324 -0.73 11.85 -7.20
C SER A 324 -0.76 11.75 -5.68
N ALA A 325 0.06 12.57 -5.03
CA ALA A 325 0.12 12.67 -3.56
C ALA A 325 0.26 14.15 -3.17
N PRO A 326 -0.86 14.89 -3.03
CA PRO A 326 -0.84 16.31 -2.74
C PRO A 326 -0.36 16.61 -1.31
N LEU A 327 0.34 17.71 -1.15
CA LEU A 327 0.50 18.35 0.16
C LEU A 327 -0.86 18.89 0.59
N VAL A 328 -1.21 18.73 1.86
CA VAL A 328 -2.48 19.16 2.44
C VAL A 328 -2.22 20.02 3.68
N THR A 329 -2.87 21.18 3.77
CA THR A 329 -2.78 22.09 4.91
C THR A 329 -4.17 22.60 5.28
N ALA A 330 -4.33 23.34 6.37
CA ALA A 330 -5.64 23.85 6.78
C ALA A 330 -6.28 24.75 5.70
N ASP A 331 -5.50 25.71 5.16
CA ASP A 331 -6.02 26.75 4.27
C ASP A 331 -5.59 26.61 2.81
N GLY A 332 -4.82 25.58 2.48
CA GLY A 332 -4.15 25.48 1.19
C GLY A 332 -2.96 26.45 1.10
N GLY A 333 -2.54 26.79 -0.12
CA GLY A 333 -1.44 27.73 -0.37
C GLY A 333 -0.23 27.10 -1.04
N THR A 334 0.92 27.80 -0.97
CA THR A 334 2.18 27.34 -1.58
C THR A 334 3.33 27.45 -0.58
N TYR A 335 4.11 26.39 -0.43
CA TYR A 335 5.22 26.30 0.52
C TYR A 335 6.48 25.87 -0.20
N GLY A 336 7.51 26.73 -0.25
CA GLY A 336 8.73 26.47 -1.00
C GLY A 336 8.49 26.12 -2.47
N GLY A 337 7.46 26.72 -3.09
CA GLY A 337 7.05 26.42 -4.46
C GLY A 337 6.10 25.21 -4.62
N VAL A 338 5.79 24.47 -3.54
CA VAL A 338 4.87 23.32 -3.55
C VAL A 338 3.46 23.77 -3.24
N PRO A 339 2.49 23.59 -4.15
CA PRO A 339 1.08 23.87 -3.88
C PRO A 339 0.49 22.85 -2.89
N SER A 340 -0.48 23.29 -2.09
CA SER A 340 -1.21 22.43 -1.18
C SER A 340 -2.72 22.54 -1.37
N LEU A 341 -3.42 21.44 -1.14
CA LEU A 341 -4.88 21.39 -1.02
C LEU A 341 -5.30 21.78 0.39
N LYS A 342 -6.57 22.15 0.53
CA LYS A 342 -7.19 22.32 1.85
C LYS A 342 -7.53 20.97 2.47
N SER A 343 -7.50 20.91 3.81
CA SER A 343 -7.82 19.66 4.54
C SER A 343 -9.27 19.18 4.37
N ASP A 344 -10.18 20.05 3.94
CA ASP A 344 -11.58 19.74 3.64
C ASP A 344 -11.85 19.48 2.14
N ASP A 345 -10.81 19.42 1.30
CA ASP A 345 -10.96 19.14 -0.12
C ASP A 345 -11.56 17.75 -0.34
N LYS A 346 -12.65 17.72 -1.14
CA LYS A 346 -13.41 16.49 -1.41
C LYS A 346 -12.68 15.47 -2.28
N SER A 347 -11.59 15.85 -2.95
CA SER A 347 -10.76 14.91 -3.70
C SER A 347 -9.86 14.03 -2.79
N LEU A 348 -9.70 14.43 -1.53
CA LEU A 348 -8.91 13.65 -0.57
C LEU A 348 -9.69 12.42 -0.10
N TRP A 349 -9.09 11.25 -0.26
CA TRP A 349 -9.70 9.97 0.11
C TRP A 349 -10.10 9.92 1.60
N GLY A 350 -9.32 10.55 2.49
CA GLY A 350 -9.61 10.61 3.92
C GLY A 350 -10.88 11.40 4.28
N ASN A 351 -11.43 12.19 3.33
CA ASN A 351 -12.73 12.84 3.48
C ASN A 351 -13.89 12.02 2.89
N ASN A 352 -13.62 10.84 2.28
CA ASN A 352 -14.60 10.01 1.56
C ASN A 352 -14.67 8.56 2.07
N LEU A 353 -14.36 8.33 3.34
CA LEU A 353 -14.33 6.98 3.94
C LEU A 353 -15.70 6.42 4.36
N ASP A 354 -16.78 7.15 4.19
CA ASP A 354 -18.14 6.74 4.60
C ASP A 354 -18.79 5.71 3.67
#